data_c93dd4857e420231d4d5f669384edb7f
#
_entry.id   c93dd4857e420231d4d5f669384edb7f
#
_cell.length_a   1.000
_cell.length_b   1.000
_cell.length_c   1.000
_cell.angle_alpha   90.00
_cell.angle_beta   90.00
_cell.angle_gamma   90.00
#
_symmetry.space_group_name_H-M   'P 1'
#
loop_
_entity.id
_entity.type
_entity.pdbx_description
1 polymer ?
#
loop_
_entity_poly.entity_id
_entity_poly.type
_entity_poly.pdbx_seq_one_letter_code
_entity_poly.pdbx_strand_id
1 'polypeptide(L)'
;FAEFLGIPCLILTDLDSVADRISKGGKEVKKSVVVSQGETTSNETIKWWIRRNKGLPENDTSKIDLTVITSMSPDDKTRGKCHIEFQTAENGLCGHSLEEAVRNVNRKHYDLGDSTSEEDLEFKGKSKTDFALDLICECADYCVPAYIKSGLTWLNNQRVLE
;
A
#
# COMPACT_ATOMS: atom_id res chain seq x y z
N PHE A 1 5.90 -6.19 19.49
CA PHE A 1 5.07 -6.94 20.46
C PHE A 1 4.68 -8.31 19.91
N ALA A 2 4.05 -8.39 18.71
CA ALA A 2 3.66 -9.66 18.08
C ALA A 2 4.87 -10.59 17.83
N GLU A 3 5.99 -10.06 17.35
CA GLU A 3 7.24 -10.80 17.17
C GLU A 3 7.74 -11.38 18.49
N PHE A 4 7.68 -10.61 19.58
CA PHE A 4 8.06 -11.07 20.92
C PHE A 4 7.17 -12.21 21.43
N LEU A 5 5.87 -12.14 21.17
CA LEU A 5 4.92 -13.20 21.58
C LEU A 5 4.92 -14.40 20.63
N GLY A 6 5.63 -14.34 19.52
CA GLY A 6 5.62 -15.40 18.51
C GLY A 6 4.28 -15.62 17.83
N ILE A 7 3.40 -14.60 17.82
CA ILE A 7 2.08 -14.65 17.22
C ILE A 7 2.17 -14.23 15.75
N PRO A 8 1.58 -15.00 14.80
CA PRO A 8 1.46 -14.56 13.41
C PRO A 8 0.76 -13.21 13.31
N CYS A 9 1.39 -12.26 12.62
CA CYS A 9 0.91 -10.90 12.48
C CYS A 9 0.98 -10.45 11.03
N LEU A 10 -0.15 -10.06 10.45
CA LEU A 10 -0.23 -9.43 9.15
C LEU A 10 -0.43 -7.91 9.33
N ILE A 11 0.41 -7.15 8.67
CA ILE A 11 0.32 -5.69 8.57
C ILE A 11 -0.18 -5.36 7.16
N LEU A 12 -1.40 -4.84 7.05
CA LEU A 12 -1.92 -4.25 5.81
C LEU A 12 -1.83 -2.73 5.94
N THR A 13 -1.16 -2.07 5.00
CA THR A 13 -0.93 -0.63 5.08
C THR A 13 -0.89 0.00 3.69
N ASP A 14 -1.06 1.32 3.62
CA ASP A 14 -1.01 2.05 2.36
C ASP A 14 0.43 2.34 1.93
N LEU A 15 0.64 2.38 0.60
CA LEU A 15 1.93 2.70 0.02
C LEU A 15 2.30 4.17 0.21
N ASP A 16 1.30 5.06 0.24
CA ASP A 16 1.44 6.50 0.54
C ASP A 16 2.61 7.18 -0.21
N SER A 17 2.61 7.04 -1.54
CA SER A 17 3.66 7.60 -2.39
C SER A 17 3.70 9.12 -2.34
N VAL A 18 4.92 9.65 -2.18
CA VAL A 18 5.17 11.11 -2.14
C VAL A 18 6.38 11.47 -2.98
N ALA A 19 6.41 12.72 -3.45
CA ALA A 19 7.56 13.33 -4.10
C ALA A 19 7.82 14.72 -3.52
N ASP A 20 9.09 15.14 -3.57
CA ASP A 20 9.48 16.47 -3.18
C ASP A 20 9.03 17.48 -4.25
N ARG A 21 8.34 18.54 -3.84
CA ARG A 21 7.81 19.59 -4.70
C ARG A 21 8.07 20.95 -4.09
N ILE A 22 8.24 21.94 -4.95
CA ILE A 22 8.39 23.34 -4.49
C ILE A 22 6.99 23.93 -4.33
N SER A 23 6.67 24.39 -3.11
CA SER A 23 5.42 25.09 -2.81
C SER A 23 5.37 26.46 -3.49
N LYS A 24 4.19 27.07 -3.58
CA LYS A 24 4.02 28.44 -4.10
C LYS A 24 4.87 29.49 -3.37
N GLY A 25 5.32 29.20 -2.15
CA GLY A 25 6.20 30.05 -1.35
C GLY A 25 7.69 29.71 -1.46
N GLY A 26 8.12 28.87 -2.42
CA GLY A 26 9.51 28.49 -2.65
C GLY A 26 10.10 27.50 -1.64
N LYS A 27 9.28 26.90 -0.77
CA LYS A 27 9.73 25.88 0.20
C LYS A 27 9.53 24.48 -0.38
N GLU A 28 10.50 23.59 -0.17
CA GLU A 28 10.33 22.17 -0.42
C GLU A 28 9.28 21.58 0.53
N VAL A 29 8.33 20.84 -0.06
CA VAL A 29 7.28 20.14 0.67
C VAL A 29 7.09 18.74 0.05
N LYS A 30 6.88 17.74 0.88
CA LYS A 30 6.45 16.43 0.41
C LYS A 30 4.98 16.48 0.04
N LYS A 31 4.67 16.09 -1.19
CA LYS A 31 3.31 16.06 -1.71
C LYS A 31 2.95 14.63 -2.11
N SER A 32 1.74 14.19 -1.75
CA SER A 32 1.17 12.94 -2.24
C SER A 32 1.04 13.01 -3.77
N VAL A 33 1.49 11.95 -4.44
CA VAL A 33 1.47 11.81 -5.90
C VAL A 33 1.15 10.36 -6.26
N VAL A 34 0.72 10.13 -7.51
CA VAL A 34 0.55 8.78 -8.05
C VAL A 34 1.87 8.00 -8.00
N VAL A 35 1.79 6.68 -7.96
CA VAL A 35 2.97 5.82 -7.72
C VAL A 35 4.05 6.00 -8.79
N SER A 36 3.66 6.13 -10.06
CA SER A 36 4.62 6.37 -11.16
C SER A 36 5.41 7.68 -11.07
N GLN A 37 4.91 8.66 -10.30
CA GLN A 37 5.55 9.95 -10.05
C GLN A 37 6.17 10.05 -8.66
N GLY A 38 6.02 8.98 -7.86
CA GLY A 38 6.51 8.92 -6.48
C GLY A 38 8.02 8.70 -6.40
N GLU A 39 8.64 9.32 -5.42
CA GLU A 39 10.06 9.16 -5.14
C GLU A 39 10.31 8.33 -3.88
N THR A 40 9.40 8.38 -2.93
CA THR A 40 9.47 7.67 -1.65
C THR A 40 8.06 7.49 -1.08
N THR A 41 7.96 6.93 0.11
CA THR A 41 6.70 6.85 0.87
C THR A 41 6.69 7.82 2.04
N SER A 42 5.50 8.28 2.44
CA SER A 42 5.29 8.94 3.74
C SER A 42 4.97 7.95 4.87
N ASN A 43 4.73 6.68 4.55
CA ASN A 43 4.37 5.64 5.50
C ASN A 43 5.54 5.22 6.39
N GLU A 44 5.51 5.57 7.65
CA GLU A 44 6.58 5.25 8.59
C GLU A 44 6.67 3.75 8.92
N THR A 45 5.58 2.99 8.80
CA THR A 45 5.59 1.53 9.00
C THR A 45 6.41 0.84 7.93
N ILE A 46 6.24 1.22 6.66
CA ILE A 46 7.05 0.69 5.54
C ILE A 46 8.51 1.07 5.71
N LYS A 47 8.80 2.32 6.05
CA LYS A 47 10.17 2.79 6.28
C LYS A 47 10.83 2.03 7.43
N TRP A 48 10.14 1.87 8.54
CA TRP A 48 10.62 1.11 9.68
C TRP A 48 10.92 -0.35 9.27
N TRP A 49 10.02 -0.99 8.53
CA TRP A 49 10.17 -2.36 8.05
C TRP A 49 11.45 -2.54 7.23
N ILE A 50 11.66 -1.65 6.25
CA ILE A 50 12.83 -1.71 5.37
C ILE A 50 14.13 -1.45 6.13
N ARG A 51 14.17 -0.44 7.01
CA ARG A 51 15.34 -0.18 7.85
C ARG A 51 15.71 -1.38 8.69
N ARG A 52 14.71 -1.99 9.30
CA ARG A 52 14.89 -3.18 10.14
C ARG A 52 15.43 -4.37 9.34
N ASN A 53 14.92 -4.62 8.15
CA ASN A 53 15.40 -5.68 7.27
C ASN A 53 16.84 -5.45 6.81
N LYS A 54 17.22 -4.21 6.58
CA LYS A 54 18.58 -3.82 6.19
C LYS A 54 19.55 -3.69 7.38
N GLY A 55 19.10 -3.90 8.61
CA GLY A 55 19.91 -3.71 9.81
C GLY A 55 20.33 -2.27 10.07
N LEU A 56 19.59 -1.29 9.53
CA LEU A 56 19.86 0.13 9.74
C LEU A 56 19.37 0.60 11.11
N PRO A 57 19.99 1.63 11.70
CA PRO A 57 19.53 2.23 12.95
C PRO A 57 18.09 2.75 12.85
N GLU A 58 17.34 2.70 13.97
CA GLU A 58 15.96 3.21 13.99
C GLU A 58 15.85 4.70 13.66
N ASN A 59 16.86 5.48 13.98
CA ASN A 59 16.95 6.91 13.70
C ASN A 59 17.57 7.24 12.33
N ASP A 60 17.78 6.25 11.47
CA ASP A 60 18.23 6.46 10.11
C ASP A 60 17.21 7.29 9.34
N THR A 61 17.62 8.46 8.84
CA THR A 61 16.78 9.39 8.08
C THR A 61 16.99 9.27 6.57
N SER A 62 17.79 8.31 6.11
CA SER A 62 18.04 8.12 4.67
C SER A 62 16.74 7.91 3.91
N LYS A 63 16.66 8.54 2.74
CA LYS A 63 15.52 8.39 1.83
C LYS A 63 15.47 6.95 1.32
N ILE A 64 14.30 6.34 1.44
CA ILE A 64 14.05 5.03 0.87
C ILE A 64 13.31 5.24 -0.44
N ASP A 65 13.92 4.84 -1.55
CA ASP A 65 13.34 5.00 -2.87
C ASP A 65 12.09 4.13 -3.03
N LEU A 66 11.06 4.69 -3.68
CA LEU A 66 9.81 3.99 -3.93
C LEU A 66 10.01 2.71 -4.76
N THR A 67 11.00 2.69 -5.65
CA THR A 67 11.38 1.52 -6.44
C THR A 67 11.85 0.35 -5.57
N VAL A 68 12.58 0.63 -4.48
CA VAL A 68 12.98 -0.40 -3.50
C VAL A 68 11.76 -0.99 -2.83
N ILE A 69 10.76 -0.16 -2.49
CA ILE A 69 9.53 -0.59 -1.83
C ILE A 69 8.71 -1.47 -2.78
N THR A 70 8.45 -1.00 -3.98
CA THR A 70 7.61 -1.70 -4.96
C THR A 70 8.23 -2.97 -5.52
N SER A 71 9.56 -3.14 -5.40
CA SER A 71 10.30 -4.33 -5.83
C SER A 71 10.54 -5.35 -4.71
N MET A 72 10.03 -5.13 -3.50
CA MET A 72 10.18 -6.07 -2.38
C MET A 72 9.64 -7.46 -2.74
N SER A 73 10.48 -8.47 -2.55
CA SER A 73 10.07 -9.87 -2.69
C SER A 73 9.15 -10.30 -1.53
N PRO A 74 8.44 -11.43 -1.66
CA PRO A 74 7.69 -12.01 -0.53
C PRO A 74 8.55 -12.26 0.72
N ASP A 75 9.82 -12.62 0.52
CA ASP A 75 10.77 -12.82 1.62
C ASP A 75 11.13 -11.50 2.31
N ASP A 76 11.32 -10.41 1.55
CA ASP A 76 11.55 -9.08 2.11
C ASP A 76 10.35 -8.56 2.92
N LYS A 77 9.15 -9.00 2.55
CA LYS A 77 7.89 -8.68 3.22
C LYS A 77 7.63 -9.56 4.46
N THR A 78 8.45 -10.59 4.70
CA THR A 78 8.29 -11.51 5.81
C THR A 78 9.44 -11.37 6.80
N ARG A 79 9.13 -11.31 8.10
CA ARG A 79 10.11 -11.28 9.17
C ARG A 79 9.60 -12.11 10.37
N GLY A 80 10.21 -13.26 10.57
CA GLY A 80 9.75 -14.20 11.61
C GLY A 80 8.27 -14.55 11.39
N LYS A 81 7.42 -14.27 12.37
CA LYS A 81 5.97 -14.47 12.29
C LYS A 81 5.20 -13.19 11.89
N CYS A 82 5.88 -12.18 11.39
CA CYS A 82 5.25 -10.95 10.91
C CYS A 82 5.39 -10.81 9.39
N HIS A 83 4.35 -10.32 8.75
CA HIS A 83 4.30 -10.06 7.31
C HIS A 83 3.66 -8.70 7.04
N ILE A 84 4.19 -7.97 6.05
CA ILE A 84 3.65 -6.69 5.62
C ILE A 84 3.18 -6.77 4.17
N GLU A 85 2.02 -6.22 3.90
CA GLU A 85 1.52 -6.05 2.54
C GLU A 85 1.00 -4.63 2.33
N PHE A 86 1.21 -4.14 1.13
CA PHE A 86 0.78 -2.84 0.63
C PHE A 86 0.48 -2.97 -0.86
N GLN A 87 -0.08 -1.92 -1.46
CA GLN A 87 -0.52 -1.93 -2.86
C GLN A 87 0.59 -2.38 -3.80
N THR A 88 0.21 -3.22 -4.73
CA THR A 88 1.03 -3.72 -5.83
C THR A 88 0.36 -3.39 -7.16
N ALA A 89 1.11 -3.41 -8.24
CA ALA A 89 0.57 -3.15 -9.56
C ALA A 89 -0.43 -4.26 -9.99
N GLU A 90 -1.64 -3.85 -10.36
CA GLU A 90 -2.68 -4.69 -10.94
C GLU A 90 -3.25 -3.97 -12.17
N ASN A 91 -3.62 -4.69 -13.20
CA ASN A 91 -4.10 -4.11 -14.47
C ASN A 91 -3.17 -3.02 -15.04
N GLY A 92 -1.86 -3.14 -14.80
CA GLY A 92 -0.84 -2.20 -15.28
C GLY A 92 -0.69 -0.92 -14.46
N LEU A 93 -1.48 -0.71 -13.40
CA LEU A 93 -1.46 0.48 -12.55
C LEU A 93 -1.26 0.10 -11.08
N CYS A 94 -0.70 1.01 -10.31
CA CYS A 94 -0.56 0.86 -8.86
C CYS A 94 -1.24 2.03 -8.14
N GLY A 95 -2.26 1.74 -7.33
CA GLY A 95 -2.82 2.74 -6.43
C GLY A 95 -1.89 2.98 -5.23
N HIS A 96 -1.83 4.17 -4.70
CA HIS A 96 -1.04 4.47 -3.50
C HIS A 96 -1.84 4.33 -2.19
N SER A 97 -3.16 4.12 -2.30
CA SER A 97 -4.10 3.96 -1.18
C SER A 97 -5.03 2.76 -1.41
N LEU A 98 -5.74 2.32 -0.35
CA LEU A 98 -6.75 1.27 -0.43
C LEU A 98 -7.84 1.61 -1.44
N GLU A 99 -8.36 2.84 -1.39
CA GLU A 99 -9.44 3.28 -2.27
C GLU A 99 -9.05 3.18 -3.74
N GLU A 100 -7.84 3.60 -4.08
CA GLU A 100 -7.33 3.51 -5.45
C GLU A 100 -7.11 2.06 -5.90
N ALA A 101 -6.57 1.21 -5.04
CA ALA A 101 -6.39 -0.20 -5.34
C ALA A 101 -7.74 -0.89 -5.59
N VAL A 102 -8.77 -0.61 -4.77
CA VAL A 102 -10.12 -1.16 -4.97
C VAL A 102 -10.72 -0.66 -6.28
N ARG A 103 -10.59 0.63 -6.60
CA ARG A 103 -11.07 1.20 -7.86
C ARG A 103 -10.38 0.58 -9.08
N ASN A 104 -9.07 0.32 -8.98
CA ASN A 104 -8.30 -0.27 -10.06
C ASN A 104 -8.74 -1.71 -10.41
N VAL A 105 -9.06 -2.53 -9.42
CA VAL A 105 -9.50 -3.92 -9.67
C VAL A 105 -10.99 -4.03 -9.95
N ASN A 106 -11.76 -2.95 -9.72
CA ASN A 106 -13.22 -2.89 -9.93
C ASN A 106 -13.60 -1.79 -10.94
N ARG A 107 -12.79 -1.59 -11.98
CA ARG A 107 -12.93 -0.48 -12.95
C ARG A 107 -14.35 -0.29 -13.47
N LYS A 108 -15.02 -1.37 -13.85
CA LYS A 108 -16.40 -1.32 -14.38
C LYS A 108 -17.40 -0.71 -13.40
N HIS A 109 -17.22 -0.98 -12.09
CA HIS A 109 -18.10 -0.46 -11.05
C HIS A 109 -17.91 1.05 -10.85
N TYR A 110 -16.73 1.56 -11.18
CA TYR A 110 -16.39 2.98 -11.05
C TYR A 110 -16.37 3.73 -12.39
N ASP A 111 -16.99 3.16 -13.43
CA ASP A 111 -17.01 3.72 -14.78
C ASP A 111 -15.61 4.04 -15.35
N LEU A 112 -14.63 3.23 -14.98
CA LEU A 112 -13.26 3.34 -15.46
C LEU A 112 -13.02 2.36 -16.61
N GLY A 113 -12.47 2.87 -17.72
CA GLY A 113 -12.17 2.11 -18.93
C GLY A 113 -10.75 1.50 -18.93
N ASP A 114 -10.41 0.84 -20.04
CA ASP A 114 -9.08 0.23 -20.23
C ASP A 114 -7.96 1.27 -20.37
N SER A 115 -8.29 2.49 -20.78
CA SER A 115 -7.35 3.62 -20.89
C SER A 115 -7.17 4.42 -19.59
N THR A 116 -7.67 3.91 -18.45
CA THR A 116 -7.54 4.54 -17.14
C THR A 116 -6.07 4.74 -16.78
N SER A 117 -5.73 5.94 -16.35
CA SER A 117 -4.42 6.30 -15.78
C SER A 117 -4.41 6.17 -14.25
N GLU A 118 -3.23 6.30 -13.61
CA GLU A 118 -3.15 6.35 -12.15
C GLU A 118 -3.87 7.56 -11.56
N GLU A 119 -3.85 8.70 -12.25
CA GLU A 119 -4.57 9.92 -11.84
C GLU A 119 -6.09 9.75 -11.84
N ASP A 120 -6.63 8.90 -12.72
CA ASP A 120 -8.06 8.57 -12.77
C ASP A 120 -8.49 7.66 -11.59
N LEU A 121 -7.54 6.94 -11.00
CA LEU A 121 -7.80 6.14 -9.80
C LEU A 121 -7.99 7.01 -8.56
N GLU A 122 -7.47 8.25 -8.58
CA GLU A 122 -7.51 9.15 -7.42
C GLU A 122 -8.93 9.26 -6.85
N PHE A 123 -9.05 9.01 -5.55
CA PHE A 123 -10.34 9.05 -4.86
C PHE A 123 -10.72 10.49 -4.54
N LYS A 124 -11.70 11.03 -5.27
CA LYS A 124 -12.17 12.41 -5.16
C LYS A 124 -13.64 12.46 -4.76
N GLY A 125 -13.99 13.39 -3.89
CA GLY A 125 -15.37 13.83 -3.67
C GLY A 125 -16.21 13.07 -2.65
N LYS A 126 -15.76 11.93 -2.11
CA LYS A 126 -16.42 11.22 -1.02
C LYS A 126 -15.50 11.09 0.19
N SER A 127 -16.07 10.96 1.39
CA SER A 127 -15.26 10.60 2.56
C SER A 127 -14.83 9.13 2.48
N LYS A 128 -13.73 8.77 3.16
CA LYS A 128 -13.30 7.37 3.28
C LYS A 128 -14.37 6.50 3.96
N THR A 129 -15.13 7.09 4.87
CA THR A 129 -16.26 6.42 5.52
C THR A 129 -17.38 6.09 4.53
N ASP A 130 -17.75 7.04 3.66
CA ASP A 130 -18.77 6.80 2.63
C ASP A 130 -18.31 5.72 1.65
N PHE A 131 -17.03 5.74 1.25
CA PHE A 131 -16.46 4.70 0.42
C PHE A 131 -16.55 3.31 1.06
N ALA A 132 -16.20 3.20 2.34
CA ALA A 132 -16.28 1.95 3.07
C ALA A 132 -17.74 1.46 3.21
N LEU A 133 -18.68 2.36 3.45
CA LEU A 133 -20.11 2.03 3.50
C LEU A 133 -20.64 1.56 2.14
N ASP A 134 -20.27 2.23 1.05
CA ASP A 134 -20.62 1.81 -0.30
C ASP A 134 -20.12 0.37 -0.57
N LEU A 135 -18.86 0.07 -0.21
CA LEU A 135 -18.30 -1.27 -0.32
C LEU A 135 -19.09 -2.34 0.46
N ILE A 136 -19.55 -2.00 1.66
CA ILE A 136 -20.27 -2.93 2.54
C ILE A 136 -21.73 -3.11 2.08
N CYS A 137 -22.39 -2.01 1.67
CA CYS A 137 -23.82 -2.00 1.42
C CYS A 137 -24.20 -2.37 -0.04
N GLU A 138 -23.35 -2.02 -1.02
CA GLU A 138 -23.67 -2.21 -2.44
C GLU A 138 -23.03 -3.47 -3.03
N CYS A 139 -22.31 -4.23 -2.23
CA CYS A 139 -21.31 -5.15 -2.68
C CYS A 139 -21.80 -6.59 -2.82
N ALA A 140 -22.23 -6.97 -4.01
CA ALA A 140 -22.34 -8.40 -4.35
C ALA A 140 -21.06 -8.96 -5.00
N ASP A 141 -20.34 -8.18 -5.82
CA ASP A 141 -19.33 -8.72 -6.74
C ASP A 141 -18.01 -7.94 -6.81
N TYR A 142 -17.58 -7.30 -5.72
CA TYR A 142 -16.28 -6.60 -5.69
C TYR A 142 -15.09 -7.57 -5.69
N CYS A 143 -14.11 -7.28 -6.56
CA CYS A 143 -12.82 -7.92 -6.50
C CYS A 143 -11.98 -7.31 -5.37
N VAL A 144 -11.39 -8.16 -4.54
CA VAL A 144 -10.44 -7.73 -3.50
C VAL A 144 -9.07 -7.54 -4.15
N PRO A 145 -8.32 -6.44 -3.88
CA PRO A 145 -6.96 -6.23 -4.36
C PRO A 145 -6.00 -7.37 -4.00
N ALA A 146 -5.04 -7.66 -4.90
CA ALA A 146 -4.14 -8.81 -4.77
C ALA A 146 -3.30 -8.77 -3.50
N TYR A 147 -2.81 -7.60 -3.08
CA TYR A 147 -1.99 -7.48 -1.87
C TYR A 147 -2.76 -7.89 -0.60
N ILE A 148 -4.07 -7.63 -0.54
CA ILE A 148 -4.91 -8.06 0.59
C ILE A 148 -5.09 -9.58 0.54
N LYS A 149 -5.37 -10.16 -0.65
CA LYS A 149 -5.49 -11.61 -0.82
C LYS A 149 -4.19 -12.32 -0.44
N SER A 150 -3.05 -11.78 -0.89
CA SER A 150 -1.71 -12.30 -0.58
C SER A 150 -1.47 -12.33 0.92
N GLY A 151 -1.69 -11.20 1.60
CA GLY A 151 -1.51 -11.11 3.05
C GLY A 151 -2.41 -12.06 3.83
N LEU A 152 -3.70 -12.12 3.48
CA LEU A 152 -4.64 -13.04 4.14
C LEU A 152 -4.29 -14.51 3.88
N THR A 153 -3.83 -14.83 2.69
CA THR A 153 -3.35 -16.18 2.35
C THR A 153 -2.12 -16.53 3.18
N TRP A 154 -1.15 -15.61 3.27
CA TRP A 154 0.01 -15.79 4.13
C TRP A 154 -0.40 -16.06 5.59
N LEU A 155 -1.28 -15.22 6.15
CA LEU A 155 -1.74 -15.37 7.53
C LEU A 155 -2.48 -16.69 7.78
N ASN A 156 -3.32 -17.12 6.82
CA ASN A 156 -4.03 -18.42 6.91
C ASN A 156 -3.06 -19.60 6.94
N ASN A 157 -1.99 -19.54 6.14
CA ASN A 157 -0.97 -20.58 6.10
C ASN A 157 -0.19 -20.72 7.39
N GLN A 158 -0.12 -19.67 8.24
CA GLN A 158 0.53 -19.75 9.55
C GLN A 158 -0.24 -20.61 10.56
N ARG A 159 -1.54 -20.82 10.35
CA ARG A 159 -2.39 -21.66 11.24
C ARG A 159 -2.20 -23.15 11.01
N VAL A 160 -1.65 -23.54 9.86
CA VAL A 160 -1.50 -24.96 9.48
C VAL A 160 -0.20 -25.56 10.03
N LEU A 161 0.68 -24.74 10.60
CA LEU A 161 2.00 -25.14 11.09
C LEU A 161 2.05 -25.36 12.61
N GLU A 162 0.92 -25.27 13.30
CA GLU A 162 0.72 -25.64 14.71
C GLU A 162 0.00 -26.98 14.82
#